data_ef1f8c3abdd2d857f4113176120432c2
#
_entry.id   ef1f8c3abdd2d857f4113176120432c2
#
_cell.length_a   1.000
_cell.length_b   1.000
_cell.length_c   1.000
_cell.angle_alpha   90.00
_cell.angle_beta   90.00
_cell.angle_gamma   90.00
#
_symmetry.space_group_name_H-M   'P 1'
#
loop_
_entity.id
_entity.type
_entity.pdbx_description
1 polymer ?
#
loop_
_entity_poly.entity_id
_entity_poly.type
_entity_poly.pdbx_seq_one_letter_code
_entity_poly.pdbx_strand_id
1 'polypeptide(L)'
;DEAHCISQWGQDFRPSYLKILEFLKKLPYRPVLTAYTATATAEVRDDIMDILNLRDPFVLTTGFDRENLYYAVKRPRDKYRELLSYLKEKEEKMPGSSGIIYCLSRKNVEEVCYQLREDGFSVTRYHAGLSDEERKENQEDFIYDRKKIMIATNAFGMGIDKSNVRFVLHYNMPQSMENYYQEAGRAGRDGESAECILYYSPQDVRVNQFLLDTKENMGDFTEEELQNIRIQDRQRLRKMTQYCTTKKCLRKYILNYFGEQTAEKCKACSNCSEEYEKTDVYPIAADILGCVKEAGQRYGINMIVGILAGAD
;
A
#
# COMPACT_ATOMS: atom_id res chain seq x y z
N ASP A 1 -11.44 16.91 -6.63
CA ASP A 1 -10.36 16.20 -5.93
C ASP A 1 -10.58 14.70 -6.02
N GLU A 2 -9.53 13.88 -5.83
CA GLU A 2 -9.55 12.42 -5.96
C GLU A 2 -10.16 11.95 -7.31
N ALA A 3 -9.75 12.62 -8.39
CA ALA A 3 -10.33 12.39 -9.72
C ALA A 3 -10.14 10.96 -10.24
N HIS A 4 -9.17 10.20 -9.72
CA HIS A 4 -8.99 8.79 -10.03
C HIS A 4 -10.22 7.92 -9.70
N CYS A 5 -11.08 8.38 -8.78
CA CYS A 5 -12.32 7.67 -8.44
C CYS A 5 -13.35 7.62 -9.57
N ILE A 6 -13.19 8.45 -10.63
CA ILE A 6 -14.10 8.42 -11.79
C ILE A 6 -13.75 7.29 -12.78
N SER A 7 -12.51 6.83 -12.74
CA SER A 7 -11.98 5.81 -13.64
C SER A 7 -12.20 4.41 -13.10
N GLN A 8 -12.72 3.51 -13.92
CA GLN A 8 -12.79 2.08 -13.60
C GLN A 8 -11.37 1.47 -13.46
N TRP A 9 -10.38 2.08 -14.06
CA TRP A 9 -8.96 1.72 -13.92
C TRP A 9 -8.32 2.29 -12.64
N GLY A 10 -9.01 3.21 -11.95
CA GLY A 10 -8.59 3.79 -10.68
C GLY A 10 -8.75 2.81 -9.50
N GLN A 11 -7.98 3.05 -8.45
CA GLN A 11 -7.93 2.15 -7.27
C GLN A 11 -9.21 2.15 -6.42
N ASP A 12 -9.97 3.22 -6.42
CA ASP A 12 -11.17 3.44 -5.58
C ASP A 12 -12.30 3.96 -6.46
N PHE A 13 -12.62 3.17 -7.51
CA PHE A 13 -13.69 3.55 -8.43
C PHE A 13 -15.01 3.73 -7.67
N ARG A 14 -15.62 4.90 -7.87
CA ARG A 14 -16.90 5.29 -7.23
C ARG A 14 -17.92 5.65 -8.30
N PRO A 15 -18.93 4.83 -8.56
CA PRO A 15 -19.98 5.11 -9.55
C PRO A 15 -20.64 6.48 -9.34
N SER A 16 -20.70 6.96 -8.10
CA SER A 16 -21.25 8.29 -7.77
C SER A 16 -20.47 9.43 -8.44
N TYR A 17 -19.18 9.24 -8.77
CA TYR A 17 -18.40 10.25 -9.49
C TYR A 17 -18.87 10.42 -10.94
N LEU A 18 -19.45 9.40 -11.57
CA LEU A 18 -20.05 9.51 -12.90
C LEU A 18 -21.25 10.46 -12.91
N LYS A 19 -21.95 10.63 -11.78
CA LYS A 19 -23.06 11.58 -11.65
C LYS A 19 -22.60 13.04 -11.80
N ILE A 20 -21.31 13.32 -11.61
CA ILE A 20 -20.72 14.64 -11.89
C ILE A 20 -20.96 15.03 -13.34
N LEU A 21 -20.81 14.09 -14.28
CA LEU A 21 -21.07 14.34 -15.69
C LEU A 21 -22.54 14.65 -15.99
N GLU A 22 -23.45 13.94 -15.34
CA GLU A 22 -24.89 14.19 -15.47
C GLU A 22 -25.25 15.57 -14.93
N PHE A 23 -24.64 15.97 -13.82
CA PHE A 23 -24.81 17.30 -13.25
C PHE A 23 -24.27 18.39 -14.19
N LEU A 24 -23.08 18.20 -14.76
CA LEU A 24 -22.47 19.14 -15.70
C LEU A 24 -23.34 19.34 -16.96
N LYS A 25 -24.01 18.29 -17.46
CA LYS A 25 -24.94 18.39 -18.59
C LYS A 25 -26.20 19.20 -18.30
N LYS A 26 -26.58 19.35 -17.04
CA LYS A 26 -27.76 20.14 -16.60
C LYS A 26 -27.46 21.63 -16.43
N LEU A 27 -26.20 22.02 -16.42
CA LEU A 27 -25.83 23.42 -16.27
C LEU A 27 -26.08 24.18 -17.58
N PRO A 28 -26.55 25.45 -17.51
CA PRO A 28 -26.82 26.30 -18.67
C PRO A 28 -25.58 26.65 -19.47
N TYR A 29 -24.40 26.51 -18.86
CA TYR A 29 -23.10 26.67 -19.50
C TYR A 29 -22.11 25.71 -18.86
N ARG A 30 -21.07 25.33 -19.64
CA ARG A 30 -20.02 24.46 -19.14
C ARG A 30 -19.02 25.27 -18.32
N PRO A 31 -18.83 24.97 -17.03
CA PRO A 31 -17.82 25.64 -16.21
C PRO A 31 -16.41 25.18 -16.58
N VAL A 32 -15.40 25.89 -16.09
CA VAL A 32 -14.01 25.41 -16.09
C VAL A 32 -13.94 24.20 -15.18
N LEU A 33 -13.39 23.09 -15.70
CA LEU A 33 -13.21 21.86 -14.95
C LEU A 33 -11.74 21.69 -14.58
N THR A 34 -11.50 21.36 -13.33
CA THR A 34 -10.18 20.98 -12.83
C THR A 34 -10.26 19.62 -12.14
N ALA A 35 -9.30 18.75 -12.45
CA ALA A 35 -9.21 17.41 -11.87
C ALA A 35 -7.87 17.25 -11.15
N TYR A 36 -7.90 16.82 -9.90
CA TYR A 36 -6.72 16.61 -9.06
C TYR A 36 -6.72 15.20 -8.50
N THR A 37 -5.55 14.58 -8.52
CA THR A 37 -5.32 13.27 -7.90
C THR A 37 -3.84 13.08 -7.57
N ALA A 38 -3.55 12.36 -6.48
CA ALA A 38 -2.18 12.05 -6.07
C ALA A 38 -1.65 10.74 -6.68
N THR A 39 -2.51 9.87 -7.23
CA THR A 39 -2.18 8.47 -7.55
C THR A 39 -2.72 8.02 -8.90
N ALA A 40 -2.61 8.85 -9.94
CA ALA A 40 -3.00 8.45 -11.28
C ALA A 40 -1.80 7.89 -12.06
N THR A 41 -1.92 6.65 -12.55
CA THR A 41 -1.08 6.14 -13.63
C THR A 41 -1.40 6.87 -14.93
N ALA A 42 -0.57 6.72 -15.96
CA ALA A 42 -0.84 7.32 -17.27
C ALA A 42 -2.22 6.91 -17.82
N GLU A 43 -2.56 5.62 -17.68
CA GLU A 43 -3.84 5.07 -18.11
C GLU A 43 -5.03 5.72 -17.37
N VAL A 44 -4.94 5.85 -16.04
CA VAL A 44 -5.98 6.50 -15.22
C VAL A 44 -6.11 7.98 -15.56
N ARG A 45 -4.99 8.66 -15.81
CA ARG A 45 -4.98 10.08 -16.20
C ARG A 45 -5.71 10.28 -17.54
N ASP A 46 -5.41 9.45 -18.53
CA ASP A 46 -5.99 9.55 -19.86
C ASP A 46 -7.51 9.26 -19.79
N ASP A 47 -7.90 8.25 -19.00
CA ASP A 47 -9.29 7.91 -18.74
C ASP A 47 -10.06 9.06 -18.02
N ILE A 48 -9.45 9.73 -17.05
CA ILE A 48 -10.03 10.93 -16.42
C ILE A 48 -10.30 12.03 -17.46
N MET A 49 -9.37 12.28 -18.37
CA MET A 49 -9.52 13.30 -19.41
C MET A 49 -10.67 12.95 -20.36
N ASP A 50 -10.77 11.70 -20.77
CA ASP A 50 -11.80 11.20 -21.67
C ASP A 50 -13.17 11.20 -21.00
N ILE A 51 -13.32 10.63 -19.81
CA ILE A 51 -14.60 10.58 -19.10
C ILE A 51 -15.11 11.99 -18.79
N LEU A 52 -14.27 12.88 -18.28
CA LEU A 52 -14.66 14.27 -18.02
C LEU A 52 -14.79 15.11 -19.29
N ASN A 53 -14.44 14.55 -20.46
CA ASN A 53 -14.42 15.24 -21.75
C ASN A 53 -13.74 16.60 -21.65
N LEU A 54 -12.51 16.61 -21.08
CA LEU A 54 -11.75 17.84 -20.90
C LEU A 54 -11.32 18.40 -22.26
N ARG A 55 -11.48 19.73 -22.46
CA ARG A 55 -11.16 20.43 -23.73
C ARG A 55 -9.81 21.10 -23.60
N ASP A 56 -8.86 20.71 -24.44
CA ASP A 56 -7.47 21.21 -24.42
C ASP A 56 -6.91 21.36 -23.00
N PRO A 57 -6.90 20.26 -22.19
CA PRO A 57 -6.54 20.37 -20.80
C PRO A 57 -5.06 20.68 -20.61
N PHE A 58 -4.74 21.62 -19.72
CA PHE A 58 -3.41 21.74 -19.19
C PHE A 58 -3.14 20.58 -18.23
N VAL A 59 -2.20 19.71 -18.56
CA VAL A 59 -1.84 18.54 -17.74
C VAL A 59 -0.50 18.77 -17.07
N LEU A 60 -0.48 18.74 -15.74
CA LEU A 60 0.72 18.86 -14.93
C LEU A 60 0.91 17.61 -14.07
N THR A 61 2.06 16.98 -14.18
CA THR A 61 2.51 15.90 -13.29
C THR A 61 3.77 16.36 -12.56
N THR A 62 3.71 16.43 -11.22
CA THR A 62 4.81 16.97 -10.39
C THR A 62 5.86 15.94 -9.99
N GLY A 63 5.74 14.69 -10.47
CA GLY A 63 6.59 13.58 -10.07
C GLY A 63 6.13 12.85 -8.82
N PHE A 64 6.57 11.60 -8.68
CA PHE A 64 6.21 10.71 -7.58
C PHE A 64 7.37 10.47 -6.61
N ASP A 65 8.57 11.00 -6.90
CA ASP A 65 9.72 10.78 -6.02
C ASP A 65 9.62 11.65 -4.76
N ARG A 66 9.86 11.00 -3.64
CA ARG A 66 9.93 11.58 -2.31
C ARG A 66 11.27 11.20 -1.71
N GLU A 67 12.31 11.99 -2.03
CA GLU A 67 13.70 11.70 -1.69
C GLU A 67 13.94 11.53 -0.18
N ASN A 68 13.16 12.23 0.64
CA ASN A 68 13.23 12.19 2.08
C ASN A 68 12.64 10.92 2.72
N LEU A 69 12.02 10.02 1.95
CA LEU A 69 11.43 8.79 2.47
C LEU A 69 12.38 7.60 2.30
N TYR A 70 12.60 6.87 3.38
CA TYR A 70 13.26 5.57 3.35
C TYR A 70 12.22 4.45 3.24
N TYR A 71 12.39 3.53 2.29
CA TYR A 71 11.47 2.41 2.07
C TYR A 71 12.07 1.10 2.53
N ALA A 72 11.32 0.31 3.31
CA ALA A 72 11.75 -1.01 3.74
C ALA A 72 10.61 -2.03 3.68
N VAL A 73 10.92 -3.24 3.24
CA VAL A 73 10.03 -4.41 3.34
C VAL A 73 10.70 -5.44 4.23
N LYS A 74 10.06 -5.76 5.35
CA LYS A 74 10.52 -6.76 6.31
C LYS A 74 9.58 -7.97 6.32
N ARG A 75 10.11 -9.13 6.71
CA ARG A 75 9.36 -10.40 6.80
C ARG A 75 9.51 -11.01 8.20
N PRO A 76 8.98 -10.35 9.23
CA PRO A 76 9.12 -10.83 10.59
C PRO A 76 8.36 -12.15 10.81
N ARG A 77 8.92 -13.05 11.62
CA ARG A 77 8.21 -14.25 12.10
C ARG A 77 7.10 -13.87 13.09
N ASP A 78 7.38 -12.87 13.94
CA ASP A 78 6.46 -12.26 14.90
C ASP A 78 6.37 -10.76 14.60
N LYS A 79 5.24 -10.34 14.02
CA LYS A 79 5.02 -8.95 13.62
C LYS A 79 4.95 -8.00 14.80
N TYR A 80 4.33 -8.43 15.91
CA TYR A 80 4.20 -7.55 17.07
C TYR A 80 5.52 -7.33 17.77
N ARG A 81 6.30 -8.38 17.98
CA ARG A 81 7.63 -8.27 18.57
C ARG A 81 8.56 -7.40 17.74
N GLU A 82 8.52 -7.52 16.42
CA GLU A 82 9.29 -6.65 15.51
C GLU A 82 8.83 -5.19 15.58
N LEU A 83 7.50 -4.95 15.64
CA LEU A 83 6.94 -3.61 15.84
C LEU A 83 7.40 -3.00 17.15
N LEU A 84 7.30 -3.73 18.24
CA LEU A 84 7.72 -3.29 19.58
C LEU A 84 9.22 -2.94 19.60
N SER A 85 10.06 -3.78 19.01
CA SER A 85 11.50 -3.52 18.90
C SER A 85 11.78 -2.24 18.10
N TYR A 86 11.10 -2.08 16.95
CA TYR A 86 11.22 -0.90 16.12
C TYR A 86 10.81 0.39 16.85
N LEU A 87 9.68 0.36 17.57
CA LEU A 87 9.18 1.54 18.28
C LEU A 87 10.08 1.91 19.46
N LYS A 88 10.65 0.96 20.18
CA LYS A 88 11.64 1.21 21.25
C LYS A 88 12.90 1.84 20.68
N GLU A 89 13.46 1.29 19.62
CA GLU A 89 14.62 1.87 18.95
C GLU A 89 14.34 3.29 18.42
N LYS A 90 13.12 3.52 17.91
CA LYS A 90 12.70 4.83 17.41
C LYS A 90 12.58 5.85 18.53
N GLU A 91 12.03 5.46 19.68
CA GLU A 91 11.92 6.32 20.86
C GLU A 91 13.28 6.68 21.44
N GLU A 92 14.25 5.74 21.42
CA GLU A 92 15.63 6.02 21.85
C GLU A 92 16.34 7.00 20.90
N LYS A 93 16.19 6.85 19.59
CA LYS A 93 16.89 7.68 18.59
C LYS A 93 16.22 9.03 18.36
N MET A 94 14.90 9.09 18.42
CA MET A 94 14.08 10.26 18.10
C MET A 94 12.87 10.33 19.05
N PRO A 95 13.08 10.71 20.32
CA PRO A 95 12.03 10.74 21.33
C PRO A 95 10.82 11.55 20.90
N GLY A 96 9.62 11.02 21.15
CA GLY A 96 8.37 11.70 20.85
C GLY A 96 8.02 11.76 19.35
N SER A 97 8.63 10.94 18.51
CA SER A 97 8.32 10.85 17.08
C SER A 97 6.86 10.47 16.83
N SER A 98 6.19 11.20 15.96
CA SER A 98 4.84 10.85 15.50
C SER A 98 4.89 9.81 14.39
N GLY A 99 3.96 8.83 14.42
CA GLY A 99 3.87 7.80 13.42
C GLY A 99 2.48 7.25 13.17
N ILE A 100 2.30 6.57 12.04
CA ILE A 100 1.06 5.91 11.67
C ILE A 100 1.34 4.43 11.44
N ILE A 101 0.50 3.56 12.01
CA ILE A 101 0.55 2.11 11.81
C ILE A 101 -0.73 1.69 11.10
N TYR A 102 -0.62 1.25 9.85
CA TYR A 102 -1.73 0.75 9.07
C TYR A 102 -1.94 -0.75 9.26
N CYS A 103 -3.17 -1.12 9.60
CA CYS A 103 -3.63 -2.50 9.74
C CYS A 103 -4.72 -2.82 8.73
N LEU A 104 -4.80 -4.07 8.29
CA LEU A 104 -5.76 -4.51 7.28
C LEU A 104 -7.20 -4.60 7.82
N SER A 105 -7.38 -4.88 9.11
CA SER A 105 -8.71 -5.07 9.71
C SER A 105 -8.90 -4.26 10.99
N ARG A 106 -10.17 -3.97 11.32
CA ARG A 106 -10.57 -3.35 12.60
C ARG A 106 -10.04 -4.15 13.79
N LYS A 107 -10.14 -5.48 13.72
CA LYS A 107 -9.63 -6.37 14.76
C LYS A 107 -8.13 -6.18 15.00
N ASN A 108 -7.33 -6.12 13.93
CA ASN A 108 -5.89 -5.86 14.07
C ASN A 108 -5.61 -4.48 14.67
N VAL A 109 -6.38 -3.46 14.30
CA VAL A 109 -6.24 -2.11 14.88
C VAL A 109 -6.46 -2.14 16.39
N GLU A 110 -7.55 -2.78 16.83
CA GLU A 110 -7.88 -2.89 18.27
C GLU A 110 -6.82 -3.68 19.04
N GLU A 111 -6.39 -4.82 18.50
CA GLU A 111 -5.39 -5.69 19.12
C GLU A 111 -4.03 -5.01 19.26
N VAL A 112 -3.52 -4.41 18.18
CA VAL A 112 -2.23 -3.71 18.19
C VAL A 112 -2.29 -2.47 19.09
N CYS A 113 -3.41 -1.73 19.07
CA CYS A 113 -3.62 -0.57 19.94
C CYS A 113 -3.62 -0.97 21.41
N TYR A 114 -4.33 -2.04 21.77
CA TYR A 114 -4.37 -2.55 23.12
C TYR A 114 -2.97 -2.96 23.60
N GLN A 115 -2.28 -3.80 22.85
CA GLN A 115 -0.95 -4.29 23.19
C GLN A 115 0.07 -3.14 23.37
N LEU A 116 0.09 -2.16 22.47
CA LEU A 116 0.99 -1.02 22.57
C LEU A 116 0.68 -0.09 23.75
N ARG A 117 -0.58 0.00 24.18
CA ARG A 117 -0.95 0.72 25.41
C ARG A 117 -0.42 0.01 26.65
N GLU A 118 -0.56 -1.31 26.70
CA GLU A 118 0.01 -2.14 27.81
C GLU A 118 1.54 -2.01 27.85
N ASP A 119 2.20 -1.90 26.71
CA ASP A 119 3.64 -1.65 26.61
C ASP A 119 4.06 -0.18 26.87
N GLY A 120 3.10 0.69 27.22
CA GLY A 120 3.35 2.08 27.67
C GLY A 120 3.46 3.12 26.56
N PHE A 121 3.11 2.78 25.31
CA PHE A 121 3.16 3.75 24.22
C PHE A 121 1.94 4.68 24.19
N SER A 122 2.17 5.94 23.79
CA SER A 122 1.13 6.95 23.61
C SER A 122 0.42 6.76 22.26
N VAL A 123 -0.59 5.90 22.22
CA VAL A 123 -1.28 5.49 20.99
C VAL A 123 -2.76 5.83 20.99
N THR A 124 -3.32 6.05 19.81
CA THR A 124 -4.75 6.13 19.54
C THR A 124 -5.12 5.29 18.32
N ARG A 125 -6.43 5.12 18.02
CA ARG A 125 -6.90 4.26 16.95
C ARG A 125 -7.92 4.93 16.05
N TYR A 126 -8.00 4.48 14.79
CA TYR A 126 -8.99 4.97 13.85
C TYR A 126 -9.45 3.88 12.87
N HIS A 127 -10.75 3.63 12.82
CA HIS A 127 -11.38 2.76 11.82
C HIS A 127 -12.88 3.05 11.72
N ALA A 128 -13.52 2.62 10.63
CA ALA A 128 -14.92 2.89 10.34
C ALA A 128 -15.94 2.26 11.33
N GLY A 129 -15.49 1.45 12.28
CA GLY A 129 -16.36 0.87 13.33
C GLY A 129 -16.47 1.72 14.59
N LEU A 130 -15.69 2.80 14.71
CA LEU A 130 -15.80 3.76 15.79
C LEU A 130 -16.95 4.76 15.52
N SER A 131 -17.52 5.36 16.58
CA SER A 131 -18.47 6.46 16.43
C SER A 131 -17.82 7.69 15.77
N ASP A 132 -18.62 8.60 15.27
CA ASP A 132 -18.11 9.82 14.63
C ASP A 132 -17.34 10.69 15.64
N GLU A 133 -17.84 10.72 16.89
CA GLU A 133 -17.24 11.45 18.00
C GLU A 133 -15.86 10.84 18.34
N GLU A 134 -15.78 9.53 18.54
CA GLU A 134 -14.50 8.84 18.81
C GLU A 134 -13.50 9.03 17.67
N ARG A 135 -13.96 8.97 16.42
CA ARG A 135 -13.09 9.19 15.26
C ARG A 135 -12.51 10.59 15.27
N LYS A 136 -13.34 11.59 15.55
CA LYS A 136 -12.93 12.99 15.63
C LYS A 136 -11.94 13.22 16.77
N GLU A 137 -12.25 12.75 17.98
CA GLU A 137 -11.38 12.87 19.15
C GLU A 137 -10.02 12.22 18.93
N ASN A 138 -10.01 10.96 18.47
CA ASN A 138 -8.79 10.23 18.20
C ASN A 138 -7.93 10.88 17.10
N GLN A 139 -8.56 11.44 16.08
CA GLN A 139 -7.89 12.20 15.04
C GLN A 139 -7.28 13.49 15.57
N GLU A 140 -8.01 14.26 16.36
CA GLU A 140 -7.52 15.48 16.99
C GLU A 140 -6.38 15.19 17.96
N ASP A 141 -6.45 14.10 18.74
CA ASP A 141 -5.41 13.67 19.63
C ASP A 141 -4.09 13.41 18.90
N PHE A 142 -4.17 12.80 17.71
CA PHE A 142 -3.01 12.56 16.87
C PHE A 142 -2.51 13.86 16.20
N ILE A 143 -3.39 14.67 15.65
CA ILE A 143 -3.02 15.92 14.96
C ILE A 143 -2.31 16.89 15.92
N TYR A 144 -2.84 17.04 17.14
CA TYR A 144 -2.30 17.96 18.16
C TYR A 144 -1.23 17.33 19.07
N ASP A 145 -0.66 16.19 18.67
CA ASP A 145 0.43 15.52 19.41
C ASP A 145 0.08 15.07 20.85
N ARG A 146 -1.20 15.01 21.23
CA ARG A 146 -1.64 14.41 22.49
C ARG A 146 -1.41 12.91 22.52
N LYS A 147 -1.52 12.27 21.34
CA LYS A 147 -1.11 10.89 21.07
C LYS A 147 -0.12 10.87 19.92
N LYS A 148 0.98 10.15 20.10
CA LYS A 148 2.09 10.15 19.14
C LYS A 148 1.93 9.14 18.01
N ILE A 149 1.21 8.07 18.26
CA ILE A 149 1.06 6.98 17.28
C ILE A 149 -0.41 6.76 16.99
N MET A 150 -0.79 6.82 15.71
CA MET A 150 -2.09 6.46 15.21
C MET A 150 -2.06 5.03 14.66
N ILE A 151 -2.95 4.16 15.13
CA ILE A 151 -3.14 2.81 14.58
C ILE A 151 -4.47 2.80 13.84
N ALA A 152 -4.44 2.49 12.54
CA ALA A 152 -5.61 2.70 11.72
C ALA A 152 -5.79 1.68 10.58
N THR A 153 -7.01 1.57 10.09
CA THR A 153 -7.26 1.01 8.75
C THR A 153 -7.08 2.10 7.68
N ASN A 154 -7.20 1.73 6.42
CA ASN A 154 -7.20 2.67 5.27
C ASN A 154 -8.30 3.75 5.35
N ALA A 155 -9.28 3.61 6.24
CA ALA A 155 -10.28 4.64 6.51
C ALA A 155 -9.66 5.93 7.11
N PHE A 156 -8.47 5.84 7.70
CA PHE A 156 -7.71 6.97 8.19
C PHE A 156 -6.84 7.54 7.08
N GLY A 157 -7.27 8.63 6.51
CA GLY A 157 -6.47 9.14 5.41
C GLY A 157 -6.95 10.44 4.78
N MET A 158 -8.17 10.49 4.29
CA MET A 158 -8.67 11.69 3.61
C MET A 158 -8.73 12.88 4.58
N GLY A 159 -8.16 14.02 4.15
CA GLY A 159 -8.19 15.27 4.91
C GLY A 159 -7.24 15.37 6.10
N ILE A 160 -6.30 14.43 6.27
CA ILE A 160 -5.31 14.52 7.34
C ILE A 160 -4.07 15.25 6.85
N ASP A 161 -3.85 16.41 7.45
CA ASP A 161 -2.67 17.24 7.20
C ASP A 161 -1.82 17.36 8.47
N LYS A 162 -1.04 16.33 8.75
CA LYS A 162 0.01 16.31 9.77
C LYS A 162 1.36 16.18 9.09
N SER A 163 2.16 17.23 9.11
CA SER A 163 3.42 17.31 8.37
C SER A 163 4.57 16.53 9.00
N ASN A 164 4.59 16.44 10.34
CA ASN A 164 5.70 15.91 11.13
C ASN A 164 5.62 14.40 11.43
N VAL A 165 4.99 13.61 10.56
CA VAL A 165 4.96 12.14 10.69
C VAL A 165 6.33 11.57 10.32
N ARG A 166 7.01 10.95 11.30
CA ARG A 166 8.37 10.43 11.12
C ARG A 166 8.42 8.98 10.63
N PHE A 167 7.35 8.23 10.78
CA PHE A 167 7.24 6.90 10.19
C PHE A 167 5.81 6.55 9.82
N VAL A 168 5.68 5.77 8.75
CA VAL A 168 4.47 5.04 8.39
C VAL A 168 4.82 3.57 8.31
N LEU A 169 4.16 2.75 9.13
CA LEU A 169 4.38 1.32 9.18
C LEU A 169 3.12 0.57 8.75
N HIS A 170 3.24 -0.26 7.74
CA HIS A 170 2.19 -1.17 7.33
C HIS A 170 2.36 -2.50 8.06
N TYR A 171 1.54 -2.74 9.08
CA TYR A 171 1.52 -3.99 9.85
C TYR A 171 1.05 -5.18 9.01
N ASN A 172 0.21 -4.91 8.01
CA ASN A 172 -0.23 -5.83 6.98
C ASN A 172 0.00 -5.22 5.60
N MET A 173 0.21 -6.08 4.60
CA MET A 173 0.35 -5.65 3.21
C MET A 173 -0.95 -5.00 2.71
N PRO A 174 -0.91 -3.77 2.17
CA PRO A 174 -2.08 -3.14 1.54
C PRO A 174 -2.50 -3.86 0.25
N GLN A 175 -3.68 -3.54 -0.26
CA GLN A 175 -4.26 -4.23 -1.42
C GLN A 175 -3.60 -3.85 -2.75
N SER A 176 -3.07 -2.62 -2.83
CA SER A 176 -2.50 -2.10 -4.07
C SER A 176 -1.30 -1.17 -3.84
N MET A 177 -0.54 -0.90 -4.90
CA MET A 177 0.57 0.05 -4.87
C MET A 177 0.09 1.48 -4.63
N GLU A 178 -1.08 1.82 -5.14
CA GLU A 178 -1.69 3.14 -4.97
C GLU A 178 -2.06 3.38 -3.51
N ASN A 179 -2.73 2.41 -2.86
CA ASN A 179 -3.01 2.48 -1.42
C ASN A 179 -1.72 2.64 -0.62
N TYR A 180 -0.72 1.79 -0.93
CA TYR A 180 0.58 1.88 -0.27
C TYR A 180 1.22 3.26 -0.43
N TYR A 181 1.24 3.80 -1.65
CA TYR A 181 1.85 5.09 -1.95
C TYR A 181 1.12 6.26 -1.25
N GLN A 182 -0.21 6.26 -1.27
CA GLN A 182 -1.01 7.28 -0.56
C GLN A 182 -0.79 7.24 0.95
N GLU A 183 -0.75 6.05 1.54
CA GLU A 183 -0.56 5.85 2.98
C GLU A 183 0.88 6.17 3.39
N ALA A 184 1.88 5.65 2.69
CA ALA A 184 3.29 5.95 2.90
C ALA A 184 3.63 7.43 2.69
N GLY A 185 2.98 8.08 1.71
CA GLY A 185 3.15 9.50 1.40
C GLY A 185 2.72 10.47 2.50
N ARG A 186 2.10 9.98 3.59
CA ARG A 186 1.81 10.80 4.79
C ARG A 186 3.05 11.04 5.63
N ALA A 187 4.08 10.25 5.47
CA ALA A 187 5.37 10.44 6.14
C ALA A 187 6.10 11.66 5.57
N GLY A 188 6.77 12.42 6.44
CA GLY A 188 7.71 13.48 6.08
C GLY A 188 7.16 14.53 5.11
N ARG A 189 5.94 15.02 5.27
CA ARG A 189 5.36 16.07 4.42
C ARG A 189 6.07 17.42 4.58
N ASP A 190 6.76 17.60 5.70
CA ASP A 190 7.62 18.76 5.96
C ASP A 190 8.99 18.70 5.27
N GLY A 191 9.26 17.65 4.50
CA GLY A 191 10.55 17.42 3.81
C GLY A 191 11.61 16.75 4.67
N GLU A 192 11.38 16.59 5.97
CA GLU A 192 12.30 15.90 6.87
C GLU A 192 12.31 14.39 6.64
N SER A 193 13.43 13.74 6.98
CA SER A 193 13.59 12.30 6.81
C SER A 193 12.51 11.51 7.54
N ALA A 194 11.91 10.54 6.85
CA ALA A 194 10.90 9.65 7.40
C ALA A 194 11.00 8.23 6.84
N GLU A 195 10.46 7.26 7.57
CA GLU A 195 10.56 5.85 7.24
C GLU A 195 9.21 5.27 6.84
N CYS A 196 9.19 4.51 5.76
CA CYS A 196 8.03 3.76 5.26
C CYS A 196 8.35 2.27 5.32
N ILE A 197 7.84 1.59 6.35
CA ILE A 197 8.15 0.19 6.63
C ILE A 197 6.92 -0.66 6.34
N LEU A 198 7.11 -1.78 5.64
CA LEU A 198 6.05 -2.72 5.36
C LEU A 198 6.41 -4.11 5.89
N TYR A 199 5.53 -4.69 6.72
CA TYR A 199 5.62 -6.07 7.17
C TYR A 199 4.83 -6.97 6.22
N TYR A 200 5.54 -7.79 5.47
CA TYR A 200 4.98 -8.73 4.52
C TYR A 200 4.85 -10.12 5.11
N SER A 201 3.72 -10.76 4.86
CA SER A 201 3.47 -12.17 5.10
C SER A 201 2.69 -12.77 3.93
N PRO A 202 2.99 -14.01 3.48
CA PRO A 202 2.15 -14.71 2.49
C PRO A 202 0.68 -14.82 2.91
N GLN A 203 0.40 -14.82 4.22
CA GLN A 203 -0.96 -14.81 4.75
C GLN A 203 -1.70 -13.52 4.39
N ASP A 204 -1.02 -12.36 4.35
CA ASP A 204 -1.64 -11.10 3.96
C ASP A 204 -2.19 -11.16 2.53
N VAL A 205 -1.50 -11.86 1.61
CA VAL A 205 -1.98 -12.06 0.24
C VAL A 205 -3.30 -12.83 0.21
N ARG A 206 -3.38 -13.92 1.00
CA ARG A 206 -4.60 -14.74 1.08
C ARG A 206 -5.77 -13.97 1.66
N VAL A 207 -5.52 -13.19 2.73
CA VAL A 207 -6.55 -12.36 3.35
C VAL A 207 -7.03 -11.27 2.39
N ASN A 208 -6.12 -10.59 1.71
CA ASN A 208 -6.48 -9.60 0.70
C ASN A 208 -7.27 -10.22 -0.45
N GLN A 209 -6.88 -11.40 -0.93
CA GLN A 209 -7.60 -12.12 -1.98
C GLN A 209 -9.01 -12.48 -1.55
N PHE A 210 -9.17 -12.98 -0.32
CA PHE A 210 -10.49 -13.27 0.26
C PHE A 210 -11.36 -12.00 0.36
N LEU A 211 -10.80 -10.87 0.80
CA LEU A 211 -11.53 -9.60 0.88
C LEU A 211 -11.98 -9.11 -0.50
N LEU A 212 -11.16 -9.27 -1.53
CA LEU A 212 -11.52 -8.92 -2.91
C LEU A 212 -12.63 -9.82 -3.46
N ASP A 213 -12.56 -11.12 -3.16
CA ASP A 213 -13.54 -12.10 -3.64
C ASP A 213 -14.90 -11.97 -2.90
N THR A 214 -14.89 -11.48 -1.65
CA THR A 214 -16.10 -11.28 -0.82
C THR A 214 -16.63 -9.85 -0.83
N LYS A 215 -16.01 -8.95 -1.61
CA LYS A 215 -16.46 -7.56 -1.74
C LYS A 215 -17.88 -7.56 -2.30
N GLU A 216 -18.86 -7.15 -1.47
CA GLU A 216 -20.25 -7.02 -1.90
C GLU A 216 -20.37 -5.96 -3.01
N ASN A 217 -21.29 -6.20 -3.93
CA ASN A 217 -21.57 -5.29 -5.03
C ASN A 217 -22.18 -4.00 -4.48
N MET A 218 -21.37 -2.97 -4.34
CA MET A 218 -21.83 -1.64 -3.96
C MET A 218 -22.15 -0.82 -5.22
N GLY A 219 -23.24 -1.12 -5.94
CA GLY A 219 -23.68 -0.31 -7.06
C GLY A 219 -24.42 -1.11 -8.14
N ASP A 220 -25.02 -0.39 -9.07
CA ASP A 220 -25.71 -0.94 -10.26
C ASP A 220 -24.71 -1.31 -11.36
N PHE A 221 -23.81 -2.26 -11.07
CA PHE A 221 -22.86 -2.79 -12.05
C PHE A 221 -23.46 -3.98 -12.78
N THR A 222 -23.16 -4.08 -14.06
CA THR A 222 -23.38 -5.31 -14.83
C THR A 222 -22.40 -6.39 -14.36
N GLU A 223 -22.76 -7.66 -14.61
CA GLU A 223 -21.88 -8.80 -14.29
C GLU A 223 -20.51 -8.69 -14.99
N GLU A 224 -20.48 -8.15 -16.22
CA GLU A 224 -19.27 -7.94 -16.99
C GLU A 224 -18.36 -6.86 -16.36
N GLU A 225 -18.93 -5.74 -15.93
CA GLU A 225 -18.20 -4.68 -15.22
C GLU A 225 -17.61 -5.19 -13.90
N LEU A 226 -18.36 -5.96 -13.14
CA LEU A 226 -17.90 -6.57 -11.90
C LEU A 226 -16.75 -7.53 -12.14
N GLN A 227 -16.82 -8.32 -13.20
CA GLN A 227 -15.76 -9.25 -13.54
C GLN A 227 -14.48 -8.51 -13.94
N ASN A 228 -14.59 -7.42 -14.69
CA ASN A 228 -13.46 -6.55 -15.06
C ASN A 228 -12.83 -5.91 -13.81
N ILE A 229 -13.62 -5.36 -12.89
CA ILE A 229 -13.13 -4.79 -11.62
C ILE A 229 -12.34 -5.84 -10.81
N ARG A 230 -12.87 -7.07 -10.69
CA ARG A 230 -12.20 -8.17 -9.97
C ARG A 230 -10.88 -8.56 -10.61
N ILE A 231 -10.82 -8.60 -11.95
CA ILE A 231 -9.57 -8.89 -12.68
C ILE A 231 -8.52 -7.82 -12.37
N GLN A 232 -8.90 -6.55 -12.42
CA GLN A 232 -8.01 -5.43 -12.14
C GLN A 232 -7.53 -5.41 -10.68
N ASP A 233 -8.43 -5.63 -9.73
CA ASP A 233 -8.08 -5.69 -8.30
C ASP A 233 -7.08 -6.83 -8.03
N ARG A 234 -7.26 -8.00 -8.67
CA ARG A 234 -6.28 -9.09 -8.60
C ARG A 234 -4.93 -8.72 -9.23
N GLN A 235 -4.93 -7.98 -10.34
CA GLN A 235 -3.68 -7.51 -10.95
C GLN A 235 -2.95 -6.50 -10.05
N ARG A 236 -3.67 -5.56 -9.42
CA ARG A 236 -3.11 -4.62 -8.43
C ARG A 236 -2.51 -5.36 -7.24
N LEU A 237 -3.23 -6.33 -6.68
CA LEU A 237 -2.74 -7.17 -5.59
C LEU A 237 -1.46 -7.94 -5.99
N ARG A 238 -1.41 -8.45 -7.23
CA ARG A 238 -0.21 -9.11 -7.76
C ARG A 238 0.98 -8.15 -7.85
N LYS A 239 0.79 -6.90 -8.32
CA LYS A 239 1.83 -5.87 -8.36
C LYS A 239 2.33 -5.52 -6.96
N MET A 240 1.43 -5.36 -5.99
CA MET A 240 1.78 -5.13 -4.59
C MET A 240 2.56 -6.31 -3.99
N THR A 241 2.17 -7.54 -4.29
CA THR A 241 2.90 -8.74 -3.87
C THR A 241 4.31 -8.79 -4.49
N GLN A 242 4.45 -8.42 -5.77
CA GLN A 242 5.74 -8.32 -6.45
C GLN A 242 6.64 -7.26 -5.80
N TYR A 243 6.09 -6.10 -5.41
CA TYR A 243 6.81 -5.10 -4.64
C TYR A 243 7.34 -5.66 -3.33
N CYS A 244 6.52 -6.39 -2.58
CA CYS A 244 6.92 -6.99 -1.30
C CYS A 244 7.95 -8.12 -1.44
N THR A 245 8.09 -8.70 -2.64
CA THR A 245 8.97 -9.87 -2.87
C THR A 245 10.18 -9.57 -3.73
N THR A 246 10.24 -8.39 -4.35
CA THR A 246 11.36 -7.99 -5.20
C THR A 246 12.66 -7.87 -4.43
N LYS A 247 13.78 -8.15 -5.11
CA LYS A 247 15.14 -7.86 -4.66
C LYS A 247 15.70 -6.59 -5.32
N LYS A 248 14.95 -5.99 -6.26
CA LYS A 248 15.32 -4.74 -6.92
C LYS A 248 15.04 -3.54 -6.00
N CYS A 249 15.57 -2.37 -6.37
CA CYS A 249 15.33 -1.12 -5.64
C CYS A 249 13.83 -0.86 -5.43
N LEU A 250 13.41 -0.69 -4.18
CA LEU A 250 12.01 -0.46 -3.83
C LEU A 250 11.50 0.90 -4.35
N ARG A 251 12.30 1.95 -4.23
CA ARG A 251 11.96 3.29 -4.77
C ARG A 251 11.76 3.23 -6.28
N LYS A 252 12.70 2.61 -7.01
CA LYS A 252 12.58 2.43 -8.45
C LYS A 252 11.31 1.66 -8.82
N TYR A 253 10.93 0.64 -8.03
CA TYR A 253 9.70 -0.10 -8.27
C TYR A 253 8.47 0.79 -8.18
N ILE A 254 8.39 1.64 -7.14
CA ILE A 254 7.29 2.60 -6.95
C ILE A 254 7.24 3.58 -8.13
N LEU A 255 8.35 4.23 -8.46
CA LEU A 255 8.40 5.24 -9.51
C LEU A 255 8.04 4.67 -10.88
N ASN A 256 8.58 3.49 -11.23
CA ASN A 256 8.24 2.80 -12.47
C ASN A 256 6.75 2.40 -12.53
N TYR A 257 6.15 2.06 -11.38
CA TYR A 257 4.73 1.74 -11.33
C TYR A 257 3.86 2.92 -11.77
N PHE A 258 4.24 4.13 -11.40
CA PHE A 258 3.57 5.37 -11.79
C PHE A 258 4.08 5.97 -13.12
N GLY A 259 4.96 5.26 -13.84
CA GLY A 259 5.47 5.67 -15.15
C GLY A 259 6.67 6.61 -15.10
N GLU A 260 7.29 6.79 -13.94
CA GLU A 260 8.48 7.64 -13.78
C GLU A 260 9.76 6.81 -13.87
N GLN A 261 10.70 7.26 -14.69
CA GLN A 261 12.01 6.61 -14.84
C GLN A 261 13.00 7.14 -13.80
N THR A 262 13.79 6.26 -13.22
CA THR A 262 14.80 6.61 -12.21
C THR A 262 16.02 5.69 -12.28
N ALA A 263 17.07 6.05 -11.55
CA ALA A 263 18.30 5.27 -11.44
C ALA A 263 18.05 3.84 -10.91
N GLU A 264 18.98 2.92 -11.19
CA GLU A 264 18.90 1.53 -10.76
C GLU A 264 18.88 1.36 -9.23
N LYS A 265 19.59 2.23 -8.49
CA LYS A 265 19.72 2.20 -7.03
C LYS A 265 19.48 3.58 -6.43
N CYS A 266 18.64 3.66 -5.41
CA CYS A 266 18.30 4.92 -4.75
C CYS A 266 19.13 5.22 -3.49
N LYS A 267 19.90 4.27 -2.96
CA LYS A 267 20.64 4.34 -1.68
C LYS A 267 19.76 4.60 -0.43
N ALA A 268 18.45 4.70 -0.57
CA ALA A 268 17.48 5.02 0.49
C ALA A 268 16.33 4.00 0.53
N CYS A 269 16.65 2.71 0.41
CA CYS A 269 15.69 1.61 0.65
C CYS A 269 16.43 0.36 1.13
N SER A 270 15.73 -0.52 1.85
CA SER A 270 16.30 -1.74 2.42
C SER A 270 17.05 -2.57 1.37
N ASN A 271 16.47 -2.76 0.19
CA ASN A 271 17.09 -3.57 -0.86
C ASN A 271 18.36 -2.97 -1.47
N CYS A 272 18.56 -1.64 -1.35
CA CYS A 272 19.79 -0.99 -1.80
C CYS A 272 20.85 -0.89 -0.70
N SER A 273 20.44 -0.92 0.58
CA SER A 273 21.32 -0.84 1.74
C SER A 273 21.86 -2.20 2.16
N GLU A 274 21.14 -3.29 1.84
CA GLU A 274 21.58 -4.64 2.11
C GLU A 274 22.55 -5.10 1.02
N GLU A 275 23.74 -5.52 1.44
CA GLU A 275 24.67 -6.25 0.57
C GLU A 275 24.22 -7.71 0.52
N TYR A 276 23.75 -8.14 -0.65
CA TYR A 276 23.43 -9.54 -0.88
C TYR A 276 24.65 -10.25 -1.48
N GLU A 277 25.10 -11.30 -0.82
CA GLU A 277 26.01 -12.26 -1.47
C GLU A 277 25.27 -12.94 -2.63
N LYS A 278 25.84 -12.82 -3.81
CA LYS A 278 25.32 -13.53 -4.97
C LYS A 278 25.81 -14.98 -4.92
N THR A 279 24.92 -15.89 -4.64
CA THR A 279 25.17 -17.32 -4.71
C THR A 279 24.84 -17.79 -6.13
N ASP A 280 25.76 -18.53 -6.75
CA ASP A 280 25.45 -19.22 -8.01
C ASP A 280 24.44 -20.34 -7.71
N VAL A 281 23.22 -20.16 -8.16
CA VAL A 281 22.14 -21.15 -7.98
C VAL A 281 22.01 -22.10 -9.15
N TYR A 282 22.87 -21.99 -10.20
CA TYR A 282 22.78 -22.82 -11.39
C TYR A 282 22.90 -24.31 -11.06
N PRO A 283 23.87 -24.76 -10.21
CA PRO A 283 23.96 -26.17 -9.84
C PRO A 283 22.68 -26.68 -9.16
N ILE A 284 22.18 -25.91 -8.17
CA ILE A 284 20.95 -26.26 -7.44
C ILE A 284 19.73 -26.31 -8.37
N ALA A 285 19.63 -25.35 -9.29
CA ALA A 285 18.56 -25.34 -10.28
C ALA A 285 18.63 -26.54 -11.23
N ALA A 286 19.83 -26.94 -11.64
CA ALA A 286 20.04 -28.11 -12.47
C ALA A 286 19.61 -29.42 -11.75
N ASP A 287 19.96 -29.55 -10.47
CA ASP A 287 19.58 -30.71 -9.64
C ASP A 287 18.06 -30.78 -9.47
N ILE A 288 17.40 -29.64 -9.19
CA ILE A 288 15.94 -29.57 -9.08
C ILE A 288 15.28 -29.99 -10.40
N LEU A 289 15.73 -29.44 -11.53
CA LEU A 289 15.18 -29.79 -12.85
C LEU A 289 15.41 -31.22 -13.22
N GLY A 290 16.61 -31.78 -12.89
CA GLY A 290 16.95 -33.19 -13.05
C GLY A 290 15.99 -34.09 -12.27
N CYS A 291 15.79 -33.80 -10.97
CA CYS A 291 14.88 -34.53 -10.11
C CYS A 291 13.43 -34.46 -10.62
N VAL A 292 12.94 -33.30 -11.04
CA VAL A 292 11.58 -33.15 -11.59
C VAL A 292 11.43 -33.97 -12.87
N LYS A 293 12.45 -34.01 -13.75
CA LYS A 293 12.44 -34.80 -14.98
C LYS A 293 12.43 -36.28 -14.70
N GLU A 294 13.30 -36.78 -13.81
CA GLU A 294 13.39 -38.19 -13.41
C GLU A 294 12.11 -38.67 -12.72
N ALA A 295 11.50 -37.81 -11.91
CA ALA A 295 10.21 -38.04 -11.25
C ALA A 295 9.01 -37.97 -12.22
N GLY A 296 9.25 -37.79 -13.53
CA GLY A 296 8.24 -37.78 -14.58
C GLY A 296 7.23 -36.62 -14.45
N GLN A 297 7.60 -35.52 -13.80
CA GLN A 297 6.75 -34.31 -13.58
C GLN A 297 5.40 -34.59 -12.87
N ARG A 298 5.35 -35.66 -12.05
CA ARG A 298 4.10 -36.14 -11.44
C ARG A 298 3.92 -35.70 -9.99
N TYR A 299 4.96 -35.17 -9.35
CA TYR A 299 4.97 -34.87 -7.92
C TYR A 299 4.97 -33.38 -7.63
N GLY A 300 4.31 -33.01 -6.53
CA GLY A 300 4.30 -31.64 -6.04
C GLY A 300 5.62 -31.23 -5.34
N ILE A 301 5.73 -29.94 -5.03
CA ILE A 301 6.94 -29.32 -4.47
C ILE A 301 7.47 -30.08 -3.24
N ASN A 302 6.59 -30.46 -2.30
CA ASN A 302 7.03 -31.11 -1.06
C ASN A 302 7.71 -32.46 -1.30
N MET A 303 7.26 -33.21 -2.28
CA MET A 303 7.88 -34.51 -2.65
C MET A 303 9.25 -34.28 -3.30
N ILE A 304 9.35 -33.33 -4.24
CA ILE A 304 10.63 -32.98 -4.90
C ILE A 304 11.65 -32.50 -3.86
N VAL A 305 11.23 -31.66 -2.92
CA VAL A 305 12.09 -31.20 -1.80
C VAL A 305 12.53 -32.38 -0.95
N GLY A 306 11.62 -33.31 -0.62
CA GLY A 306 11.94 -34.52 0.13
C GLY A 306 13.01 -35.37 -0.58
N ILE A 307 12.83 -35.66 -1.86
CA ILE A 307 13.78 -36.43 -2.67
C ILE A 307 15.17 -35.75 -2.68
N LEU A 308 15.21 -34.44 -2.94
CA LEU A 308 16.47 -33.69 -2.97
C LEU A 308 17.15 -33.61 -1.60
N ALA A 309 16.36 -33.63 -0.51
CA ALA A 309 16.87 -33.64 0.87
C ALA A 309 17.27 -35.04 1.34
N GLY A 310 17.13 -36.09 0.52
CA GLY A 310 17.45 -37.49 0.88
C GLY A 310 16.43 -38.10 1.84
N ALA A 311 15.17 -37.68 1.77
CA ALA A 311 14.11 -38.38 2.49
C ALA A 311 13.76 -39.70 1.79
N ASP A 312 13.75 -40.80 2.56
CA ASP A 312 13.36 -42.15 2.10
C ASP A 312 11.88 -42.24 1.68
#